data_fffefce1b7934926edb6bb3619589be2
#
_entry.id   fffefce1b7934926edb6bb3619589be2
#
_cell.length_a   1.000
_cell.length_b   1.000
_cell.length_c   1.000
_cell.angle_alpha   90.00
_cell.angle_beta   90.00
_cell.angle_gamma   90.00
#
_symmetry.space_group_name_H-M   'P 1'
#
loop_
_entity.id
_entity.type
_entity.pdbx_description
1 polymer ?
#
loop_
_entity_poly.entity_id
_entity_poly.type
_entity_poly.pdbx_seq_one_letter_code
_entity_poly.pdbx_strand_id
1 'polypeptide(L)'
;MAGGGVEDVYGEDRATEEQLITPWSFSVASGHQLLRDPRHNKGLAFSEAERDAHYLRGLLPPAIVSQEHQEKKIMHNLRSYTVPLHRYVAMMDLQERNERLFYKLLIDNVEELLPVVYTPVVGEACQKYGSIYRRPQGLYISLKDKGKVLEVLKNWPERSIQVIVVTDGERILGLGDLGCQGMGIPVGKLSLYTALGGVRPSACLPITIDVGTNNETLLNDEYYIGLRQRRATGEEYHELLQEFMNAVKQNYGEKVLVQFEDFANHNAFDLLAKYSKSHLVFNDDIQGTASVVLAGLLAALRMIGGGLVDQTYLFLGAGEAGTGIAELIALEKTFVPGQSNNAYVFPGFGLGVVISGAIRVHDDMLLAASEALAEEATQENFDKGLIFPPFTNIRKISASIAAKVAAKAYDLGLASRLPRPDDLVKYAESCMYTPLYRSYR
;
A
#
# COMPACT_ATOMS: atom_id res chain seq x y z
N MET A 1 -13.46 -35.97 -17.65
CA MET A 1 -12.84 -36.08 -16.30
C MET A 1 -12.47 -34.69 -15.88
N ALA A 2 -13.24 -34.13 -14.96
CA ALA A 2 -13.01 -32.79 -14.43
C ALA A 2 -11.73 -32.81 -13.57
N GLY A 3 -10.74 -32.06 -13.97
CA GLY A 3 -9.57 -31.80 -13.16
C GLY A 3 -9.99 -30.99 -11.93
N GLY A 4 -10.03 -31.62 -10.76
CA GLY A 4 -10.20 -30.94 -9.50
C GLY A 4 -9.01 -30.00 -9.30
N GLY A 5 -9.26 -28.71 -9.32
CA GLY A 5 -8.28 -27.72 -8.93
C GLY A 5 -7.87 -27.99 -7.49
N VAL A 6 -6.59 -28.09 -7.24
CA VAL A 6 -6.04 -28.12 -5.88
C VAL A 6 -6.39 -26.76 -5.28
N GLU A 7 -7.27 -26.74 -4.27
CA GLU A 7 -7.53 -25.54 -3.49
C GLU A 7 -6.21 -25.08 -2.87
N ASP A 8 -5.86 -23.82 -3.08
CA ASP A 8 -4.72 -23.20 -2.43
C ASP A 8 -4.95 -23.21 -0.92
N VAL A 9 -4.20 -24.07 -0.24
CA VAL A 9 -4.33 -24.32 1.21
C VAL A 9 -4.09 -23.04 2.02
N TYR A 10 -3.42 -22.05 1.47
CA TYR A 10 -3.04 -20.81 2.13
C TYR A 10 -3.85 -19.60 1.68
N GLY A 11 -4.70 -19.74 0.69
CA GLY A 11 -5.64 -18.72 0.28
C GLY A 11 -5.07 -17.44 -0.27
N GLU A 12 -3.97 -17.55 -0.91
CA GLU A 12 -3.41 -16.46 -1.67
C GLU A 12 -4.05 -16.44 -3.06
N ASP A 13 -4.43 -15.27 -3.53
CA ASP A 13 -5.17 -15.13 -4.77
C ASP A 13 -4.33 -15.52 -5.98
N ARG A 14 -4.82 -16.47 -6.77
CA ARG A 14 -4.11 -16.98 -7.95
C ARG A 14 -3.76 -15.92 -8.97
N ALA A 15 -4.52 -14.83 -9.05
CA ALA A 15 -4.26 -13.74 -9.97
C ALA A 15 -3.13 -12.82 -9.53
N THR A 16 -2.80 -12.80 -8.24
CA THR A 16 -1.67 -12.05 -7.71
C THR A 16 -0.40 -12.89 -7.56
N GLU A 17 -0.46 -14.20 -7.87
CA GLU A 17 0.69 -15.10 -7.89
C GLU A 17 1.06 -15.52 -9.31
N GLU A 18 2.32 -15.34 -9.70
CA GLU A 18 2.93 -16.16 -10.76
C GLU A 18 3.30 -17.50 -10.12
N GLN A 19 2.47 -18.53 -10.32
CA GLN A 19 2.68 -19.85 -9.73
C GLN A 19 3.92 -20.50 -10.35
N LEU A 20 5.01 -20.49 -9.63
CA LEU A 20 6.17 -21.34 -9.91
C LEU A 20 6.42 -22.36 -8.77
N ILE A 21 5.50 -22.48 -7.81
CA ILE A 21 5.70 -23.31 -6.62
C ILE A 21 4.76 -24.50 -6.65
N THR A 22 5.32 -25.70 -6.61
CA THR A 22 4.57 -26.95 -6.51
C THR A 22 3.94 -27.10 -5.11
N PRO A 23 2.72 -27.69 -4.97
CA PRO A 23 1.96 -27.77 -3.72
C PRO A 23 2.70 -28.37 -2.50
N TRP A 24 3.70 -29.20 -2.73
CA TRP A 24 4.51 -29.86 -1.67
C TRP A 24 5.68 -29.03 -1.16
N SER A 25 5.90 -27.80 -1.65
CA SER A 25 6.96 -26.92 -1.14
C SER A 25 6.54 -26.05 0.05
N PHE A 26 5.27 -26.12 0.47
CA PHE A 26 4.79 -25.44 1.66
C PHE A 26 4.94 -26.31 2.90
N SER A 27 6.09 -26.20 3.56
CA SER A 27 6.26 -26.70 4.92
C SER A 27 5.83 -25.60 5.88
N VAL A 28 4.66 -25.71 6.47
CA VAL A 28 4.28 -24.86 7.61
C VAL A 28 5.17 -25.23 8.78
N ALA A 29 5.81 -24.22 9.39
CA ALA A 29 6.52 -24.45 10.64
C ALA A 29 5.57 -25.09 11.66
N SER A 30 6.08 -25.91 12.57
CA SER A 30 5.29 -26.56 13.61
C SER A 30 5.76 -26.16 15.00
N GLY A 31 4.97 -26.45 16.02
CA GLY A 31 5.28 -26.18 17.41
C GLY A 31 5.48 -24.68 17.68
N HIS A 32 6.49 -24.38 18.48
CA HIS A 32 6.78 -23.00 18.88
C HIS A 32 7.14 -22.06 17.70
N GLN A 33 7.70 -22.60 16.61
CA GLN A 33 8.04 -21.81 15.42
C GLN A 33 6.77 -21.29 14.74
N LEU A 34 5.73 -22.12 14.62
CA LEU A 34 4.44 -21.72 14.04
C LEU A 34 3.80 -20.55 14.80
N LEU A 35 3.91 -20.54 16.13
CA LEU A 35 3.37 -19.46 16.98
C LEU A 35 4.18 -18.15 16.85
N ARG A 36 5.37 -18.20 16.28
CA ARG A 36 6.25 -17.04 16.02
C ARG A 36 6.21 -16.55 14.57
N ASP A 37 5.54 -17.26 13.70
CA ASP A 37 5.34 -16.86 12.32
C ASP A 37 4.08 -15.97 12.20
N PRO A 38 4.19 -14.67 11.96
CA PRO A 38 3.05 -13.76 11.89
C PRO A 38 2.01 -14.15 10.85
N ARG A 39 2.46 -14.73 9.73
CA ARG A 39 1.62 -15.09 8.59
C ARG A 39 0.70 -16.26 8.88
N HIS A 40 1.19 -17.24 9.64
CA HIS A 40 0.48 -18.49 9.91
C HIS A 40 -0.05 -18.61 11.34
N ASN A 41 0.39 -17.76 12.27
CA ASN A 41 -0.08 -17.78 13.63
C ASN A 41 -1.56 -17.36 13.73
N LYS A 42 -2.39 -18.23 14.28
CA LYS A 42 -3.82 -18.00 14.56
C LYS A 42 -4.12 -17.72 16.05
N GLY A 43 -3.08 -17.65 16.89
CA GLY A 43 -3.23 -17.49 18.32
C GLY A 43 -4.08 -18.61 18.92
N LEU A 44 -5.14 -18.24 19.66
CA LEU A 44 -6.04 -19.20 20.31
C LEU A 44 -7.08 -19.82 19.34
N ALA A 45 -7.08 -19.47 18.07
CA ALA A 45 -8.04 -20.02 17.10
C ALA A 45 -7.60 -21.37 16.49
N PHE A 46 -6.38 -21.85 16.80
CA PHE A 46 -6.00 -23.22 16.41
C PHE A 46 -6.97 -24.23 17.01
N SER A 47 -7.61 -25.04 16.15
CA SER A 47 -8.52 -26.10 16.54
C SER A 47 -7.80 -27.23 17.27
N GLU A 48 -8.55 -28.11 17.94
CA GLU A 48 -7.98 -29.27 18.63
C GLU A 48 -7.13 -30.14 17.67
N ALA A 49 -7.67 -30.42 16.46
CA ALA A 49 -6.97 -31.21 15.46
C ALA A 49 -5.67 -30.55 15.00
N GLU A 50 -5.67 -29.23 14.80
CA GLU A 50 -4.46 -28.48 14.43
C GLU A 50 -3.44 -28.43 15.56
N ARG A 51 -3.90 -28.33 16.83
CA ARG A 51 -3.02 -28.37 17.99
C ARG A 51 -2.30 -29.70 18.12
N ASP A 52 -2.97 -30.80 17.75
CA ASP A 52 -2.36 -32.14 17.69
C ASP A 52 -1.41 -32.27 16.51
N ALA A 53 -1.85 -31.90 15.31
CA ALA A 53 -1.06 -32.03 14.08
C ALA A 53 0.22 -31.21 14.08
N HIS A 54 0.20 -30.03 14.70
CA HIS A 54 1.31 -29.07 14.67
C HIS A 54 2.06 -28.96 16.00
N TYR A 55 1.90 -29.91 16.93
CA TYR A 55 2.61 -29.95 18.23
C TYR A 55 2.42 -28.69 19.06
N LEU A 56 1.19 -28.16 19.13
CA LEU A 56 0.85 -26.94 19.88
C LEU A 56 0.29 -27.23 21.30
N ARG A 57 0.04 -28.51 21.64
CA ARG A 57 -0.45 -28.90 22.96
C ARG A 57 0.52 -28.45 24.05
N GLY A 58 0.00 -27.81 25.09
CA GLY A 58 0.77 -27.26 26.20
C GLY A 58 1.45 -25.91 25.88
N LEU A 59 1.59 -25.52 24.61
CA LEU A 59 2.07 -24.19 24.22
C LEU A 59 0.95 -23.15 24.21
N LEU A 60 -0.29 -23.59 24.00
CA LEU A 60 -1.47 -22.74 24.03
C LEU A 60 -2.36 -23.11 25.23
N PRO A 61 -3.02 -22.11 25.86
CA PRO A 61 -4.10 -22.37 26.80
C PRO A 61 -5.20 -23.26 26.19
N PRO A 62 -5.96 -24.04 26.99
CA PRO A 62 -6.92 -24.99 26.46
C PRO A 62 -8.10 -24.37 25.72
N ALA A 63 -8.43 -23.12 25.97
CA ALA A 63 -9.54 -22.45 25.31
C ALA A 63 -9.26 -22.24 23.82
N ILE A 64 -10.26 -22.51 22.99
CA ILE A 64 -10.26 -22.13 21.56
C ILE A 64 -11.11 -20.87 21.44
N VAL A 65 -10.51 -19.83 20.84
CA VAL A 65 -11.13 -18.53 20.68
C VAL A 65 -11.16 -18.17 19.19
N SER A 66 -12.36 -17.94 18.66
CA SER A 66 -12.52 -17.60 17.24
C SER A 66 -11.80 -16.30 16.85
N GLN A 67 -11.57 -16.09 15.56
CA GLN A 67 -10.94 -14.87 15.06
C GLN A 67 -11.74 -13.63 15.45
N GLU A 68 -13.09 -13.69 15.37
CA GLU A 68 -14.00 -12.60 15.72
C GLU A 68 -13.93 -12.23 17.21
N HIS A 69 -13.76 -13.23 18.09
CA HIS A 69 -13.57 -12.95 19.53
C HIS A 69 -12.20 -12.35 19.83
N GLN A 70 -11.16 -12.79 19.11
CA GLN A 70 -9.84 -12.17 19.22
C GLN A 70 -9.87 -10.72 18.73
N GLU A 71 -10.57 -10.45 17.62
CA GLU A 71 -10.80 -9.11 17.09
C GLU A 71 -11.48 -8.20 18.13
N LYS A 72 -12.63 -8.63 18.66
CA LYS A 72 -13.36 -7.87 19.71
C LYS A 72 -12.48 -7.56 20.92
N LYS A 73 -11.69 -8.51 21.36
CA LYS A 73 -10.75 -8.33 22.48
C LYS A 73 -9.70 -7.27 22.17
N ILE A 74 -9.12 -7.32 20.97
CA ILE A 74 -8.08 -6.37 20.57
C ILE A 74 -8.67 -4.97 20.41
N MET A 75 -9.84 -4.82 19.78
CA MET A 75 -10.52 -3.54 19.68
C MET A 75 -10.83 -2.93 21.05
N HIS A 76 -11.30 -3.76 21.98
CA HIS A 76 -11.51 -3.31 23.37
C HIS A 76 -10.22 -2.77 24.00
N ASN A 77 -9.10 -3.47 23.82
CA ASN A 77 -7.80 -3.04 24.35
C ASN A 77 -7.29 -1.76 23.64
N LEU A 78 -7.41 -1.67 22.31
CA LEU A 78 -6.99 -0.48 21.55
C LEU A 78 -7.74 0.77 22.00
N ARG A 79 -9.04 0.64 22.26
CA ARG A 79 -9.87 1.75 22.75
C ARG A 79 -9.50 2.22 24.16
N SER A 80 -8.80 1.41 24.94
CA SER A 80 -8.30 1.80 26.26
C SER A 80 -7.08 2.73 26.21
N TYR A 81 -6.33 2.73 25.08
CA TYR A 81 -5.22 3.67 24.91
C TYR A 81 -5.73 5.08 24.62
N THR A 82 -5.29 6.03 25.42
CA THR A 82 -5.64 7.46 25.26
C THR A 82 -4.71 8.19 24.31
N VAL A 83 -3.47 7.70 24.11
CA VAL A 83 -2.46 8.28 23.23
C VAL A 83 -2.52 7.59 21.86
N PRO A 84 -2.77 8.31 20.74
CA PRO A 84 -2.89 7.72 19.42
C PRO A 84 -1.65 6.91 19.00
N LEU A 85 -0.45 7.39 19.30
CA LEU A 85 0.80 6.67 19.00
C LEU A 85 0.86 5.29 19.70
N HIS A 86 0.29 5.15 20.91
CA HIS A 86 0.26 3.85 21.57
C HIS A 86 -0.68 2.86 20.85
N ARG A 87 -1.76 3.36 20.23
CA ARG A 87 -2.62 2.53 19.34
C ARG A 87 -1.85 2.08 18.12
N TYR A 88 -1.08 3.00 17.49
CA TYR A 88 -0.21 2.69 16.36
C TYR A 88 0.78 1.58 16.72
N VAL A 89 1.54 1.75 17.80
CA VAL A 89 2.52 0.75 18.26
C VAL A 89 1.85 -0.60 18.52
N ALA A 90 0.67 -0.62 19.17
CA ALA A 90 -0.06 -1.84 19.43
C ALA A 90 -0.56 -2.54 18.13
N MET A 91 -0.92 -1.76 17.10
CA MET A 91 -1.29 -2.28 15.79
C MET A 91 -0.06 -2.89 15.08
N MET A 92 1.10 -2.21 15.11
CA MET A 92 2.34 -2.75 14.53
C MET A 92 2.79 -4.03 15.26
N ASP A 93 2.71 -4.07 16.59
CA ASP A 93 2.97 -5.28 17.38
C ASP A 93 2.02 -6.44 17.01
N LEU A 94 0.77 -6.13 16.68
CA LEU A 94 -0.19 -7.13 16.22
C LEU A 94 0.20 -7.65 14.82
N GLN A 95 0.57 -6.79 13.90
CA GLN A 95 1.01 -7.17 12.55
C GLN A 95 2.20 -8.13 12.61
N GLU A 96 3.18 -7.86 13.47
CA GLU A 96 4.37 -8.69 13.66
C GLU A 96 4.11 -10.01 14.40
N ARG A 97 2.95 -10.17 15.01
CA ARG A 97 2.58 -11.36 15.78
C ARG A 97 1.51 -12.20 15.11
N ASN A 98 0.56 -11.55 14.44
CA ASN A 98 -0.57 -12.19 13.77
C ASN A 98 -1.09 -11.28 12.65
N GLU A 99 -0.46 -11.40 11.48
CA GLU A 99 -0.72 -10.57 10.31
C GLU A 99 -2.19 -10.65 9.85
N ARG A 100 -2.77 -11.86 9.81
CA ARG A 100 -4.17 -12.01 9.40
C ARG A 100 -5.14 -11.30 10.34
N LEU A 101 -4.89 -11.36 11.64
CA LEU A 101 -5.73 -10.68 12.61
C LEU A 101 -5.57 -9.15 12.53
N PHE A 102 -4.36 -8.65 12.26
CA PHE A 102 -4.12 -7.25 11.98
C PHE A 102 -4.96 -6.75 10.80
N TYR A 103 -4.90 -7.45 9.66
CA TYR A 103 -5.66 -7.05 8.48
C TYR A 103 -7.17 -7.23 8.66
N LYS A 104 -7.62 -8.28 9.35
CA LYS A 104 -9.04 -8.42 9.67
C LYS A 104 -9.55 -7.24 10.50
N LEU A 105 -8.80 -6.87 11.53
CA LEU A 105 -9.13 -5.73 12.37
C LEU A 105 -9.23 -4.44 11.56
N LEU A 106 -8.22 -4.17 10.72
CA LEU A 106 -8.14 -2.96 9.91
C LEU A 106 -9.25 -2.90 8.86
N ILE A 107 -9.60 -4.02 8.23
CA ILE A 107 -10.66 -4.09 7.22
C ILE A 107 -12.04 -3.89 7.85
N ASP A 108 -12.33 -4.57 8.95
CA ASP A 108 -13.66 -4.56 9.57
C ASP A 108 -13.93 -3.27 10.36
N ASN A 109 -12.87 -2.53 10.73
CA ASN A 109 -12.95 -1.28 11.50
C ASN A 109 -12.20 -0.13 10.80
N VAL A 110 -12.30 -0.05 9.47
CA VAL A 110 -11.45 0.82 8.65
C VAL A 110 -11.55 2.31 9.03
N GLU A 111 -12.74 2.83 9.31
CA GLU A 111 -12.93 4.25 9.65
C GLU A 111 -12.26 4.63 10.99
N GLU A 112 -12.24 3.71 11.96
CA GLU A 112 -11.60 3.93 13.26
C GLU A 112 -10.07 3.72 13.20
N LEU A 113 -9.61 2.74 12.43
CA LEU A 113 -8.21 2.30 12.46
C LEU A 113 -7.34 2.89 11.34
N LEU A 114 -7.93 3.35 10.24
CA LEU A 114 -7.17 4.01 9.18
C LEU A 114 -6.38 5.22 9.72
N PRO A 115 -6.97 6.14 10.50
CA PRO A 115 -6.23 7.26 11.07
C PRO A 115 -5.13 6.85 12.07
N VAL A 116 -5.19 5.63 12.56
CA VAL A 116 -4.18 5.07 13.49
C VAL A 116 -2.99 4.50 12.72
N VAL A 117 -3.23 3.68 11.69
CA VAL A 117 -2.15 3.01 10.94
C VAL A 117 -1.56 3.89 9.84
N TYR A 118 -2.26 4.98 9.49
CA TYR A 118 -1.85 5.91 8.48
C TYR A 118 -2.00 7.37 8.98
N THR A 119 -2.31 8.33 8.09
CA THR A 119 -2.45 9.74 8.49
C THR A 119 -3.67 9.96 9.39
N PRO A 120 -3.54 10.73 10.49
CA PRO A 120 -2.38 11.56 10.87
C PRO A 120 -1.34 10.86 11.76
N VAL A 121 -1.65 9.74 12.41
CA VAL A 121 -0.81 9.14 13.46
C VAL A 121 0.54 8.64 12.93
N VAL A 122 0.58 8.14 11.69
CA VAL A 122 1.84 7.71 11.04
C VAL A 122 2.87 8.83 10.96
N GLY A 123 2.44 10.09 10.85
CA GLY A 123 3.34 11.24 10.87
C GLY A 123 4.09 11.36 12.21
N GLU A 124 3.36 11.27 13.34
CA GLU A 124 3.98 11.20 14.67
C GLU A 124 4.86 9.97 14.83
N ALA A 125 4.43 8.83 14.29
CA ALA A 125 5.23 7.60 14.30
C ALA A 125 6.56 7.79 13.56
N CYS A 126 6.57 8.46 12.40
CA CYS A 126 7.79 8.78 11.68
C CYS A 126 8.71 9.72 12.48
N GLN A 127 8.16 10.76 13.13
CA GLN A 127 8.97 11.64 13.99
C GLN A 127 9.66 10.91 15.15
N LYS A 128 9.04 9.83 15.64
CA LYS A 128 9.52 9.04 16.78
C LYS A 128 10.00 7.65 16.37
N TYR A 129 10.19 7.41 15.06
CA TYR A 129 10.42 6.07 14.53
C TYR A 129 11.63 5.37 15.15
N GLY A 130 12.72 6.08 15.35
CA GLY A 130 13.91 5.53 16.01
C GLY A 130 13.66 5.02 17.43
N SER A 131 12.83 5.75 18.21
CA SER A 131 12.51 5.37 19.59
C SER A 131 11.48 4.25 19.68
N ILE A 132 10.60 4.09 18.67
CA ILE A 132 9.57 3.03 18.64
C ILE A 132 9.98 1.82 17.80
N TYR A 133 11.13 1.89 17.12
CA TYR A 133 11.64 0.80 16.29
C TYR A 133 11.87 -0.48 17.10
N ARG A 134 11.33 -1.60 16.62
CA ARG A 134 11.48 -2.92 17.26
C ARG A 134 12.01 -3.97 16.31
N ARG A 135 11.50 -4.02 15.08
CA ARG A 135 11.87 -4.97 14.05
C ARG A 135 11.86 -4.31 12.67
N PRO A 136 12.64 -4.79 11.72
CA PRO A 136 12.59 -4.29 10.35
C PRO A 136 11.25 -4.65 9.71
N GLN A 137 10.55 -3.63 9.21
CA GLN A 137 9.29 -3.78 8.48
C GLN A 137 9.46 -3.62 6.96
N GLY A 138 10.68 -3.30 6.52
CA GLY A 138 11.04 -3.10 5.13
C GLY A 138 12.55 -3.06 4.95
N LEU A 139 13.03 -2.72 3.76
CA LEU A 139 14.43 -2.58 3.44
C LEU A 139 14.91 -1.13 3.59
N TYR A 140 16.08 -0.99 4.16
CA TYR A 140 16.83 0.27 4.27
C TYR A 140 18.01 0.18 3.31
N ILE A 141 18.02 1.03 2.28
CA ILE A 141 19.10 1.12 1.30
C ILE A 141 19.77 2.47 1.52
N SER A 142 21.05 2.48 1.80
CA SER A 142 21.79 3.71 2.13
C SER A 142 22.89 3.99 1.12
N LEU A 143 23.49 5.17 1.19
CA LEU A 143 24.69 5.51 0.43
C LEU A 143 25.83 4.50 0.63
N LYS A 144 25.88 3.84 1.80
CA LYS A 144 26.87 2.78 2.09
C LYS A 144 26.68 1.51 1.26
N ASP A 145 25.51 1.34 0.67
CA ASP A 145 25.14 0.17 -0.13
C ASP A 145 25.32 0.38 -1.63
N LYS A 146 25.81 1.56 -2.03
CA LYS A 146 26.13 1.88 -3.42
C LYS A 146 27.10 0.84 -4.02
N GLY A 147 26.77 0.31 -5.18
CA GLY A 147 27.46 -0.81 -5.82
C GLY A 147 27.00 -2.20 -5.36
N LYS A 148 26.06 -2.29 -4.39
CA LYS A 148 25.57 -3.56 -3.80
C LYS A 148 24.04 -3.59 -3.62
N VAL A 149 23.31 -2.66 -4.19
CA VAL A 149 21.85 -2.53 -3.99
C VAL A 149 21.12 -3.82 -4.39
N LEU A 150 21.55 -4.49 -5.46
CA LEU A 150 20.97 -5.79 -5.85
C LEU A 150 21.14 -6.87 -4.76
N GLU A 151 22.29 -6.89 -4.08
CA GLU A 151 22.54 -7.82 -2.99
C GLU A 151 21.65 -7.51 -1.78
N VAL A 152 21.45 -6.22 -1.49
CA VAL A 152 20.56 -5.76 -0.42
C VAL A 152 19.11 -6.18 -0.70
N LEU A 153 18.62 -5.99 -1.93
CA LEU A 153 17.27 -6.43 -2.32
C LEU A 153 17.07 -7.96 -2.15
N LYS A 154 18.12 -8.75 -2.39
CA LYS A 154 18.08 -10.21 -2.23
C LYS A 154 18.01 -10.68 -0.77
N ASN A 155 18.28 -9.80 0.20
CA ASN A 155 18.13 -10.12 1.62
C ASN A 155 16.65 -10.15 2.06
N TRP A 156 15.75 -9.55 1.26
CA TRP A 156 14.32 -9.65 1.55
C TRP A 156 13.84 -11.09 1.33
N PRO A 157 13.09 -11.68 2.29
CA PRO A 157 12.73 -13.09 2.22
C PRO A 157 11.76 -13.43 1.08
N GLU A 158 10.87 -12.50 0.73
CA GLU A 158 9.87 -12.70 -0.30
C GLU A 158 10.43 -12.43 -1.70
N ARG A 159 10.13 -13.32 -2.65
CA ARG A 159 10.66 -13.25 -4.03
C ARG A 159 9.66 -12.68 -5.03
N SER A 160 8.36 -12.89 -4.78
CA SER A 160 7.28 -12.47 -5.68
C SER A 160 6.71 -11.12 -5.23
N ILE A 161 7.49 -10.05 -5.38
CA ILE A 161 7.04 -8.69 -5.06
C ILE A 161 6.25 -8.12 -6.23
N GLN A 162 5.11 -7.50 -5.93
CA GLN A 162 4.21 -6.88 -6.91
C GLN A 162 4.14 -5.37 -6.74
N VAL A 163 4.25 -4.87 -5.50
CA VAL A 163 4.20 -3.45 -5.17
C VAL A 163 5.34 -3.09 -4.25
N ILE A 164 6.10 -2.07 -4.64
CA ILE A 164 7.11 -1.40 -3.82
C ILE A 164 6.61 0.02 -3.56
N VAL A 165 6.62 0.45 -2.31
CA VAL A 165 6.51 1.87 -1.97
C VAL A 165 7.86 2.32 -1.45
N VAL A 166 8.41 3.37 -2.05
CA VAL A 166 9.75 3.87 -1.75
C VAL A 166 9.71 5.37 -1.43
N THR A 167 10.45 5.75 -0.40
CA THR A 167 10.68 7.15 -0.02
C THR A 167 12.17 7.40 0.21
N ASP A 168 12.63 8.63 0.03
CA ASP A 168 13.95 9.08 0.50
C ASP A 168 13.86 9.89 1.81
N GLY A 169 12.66 10.06 2.32
CA GLY A 169 12.39 10.73 3.60
C GLY A 169 12.59 12.24 3.59
N GLU A 170 12.79 12.89 2.42
CA GLU A 170 13.08 14.31 2.34
C GLU A 170 11.88 15.20 2.69
N ARG A 171 10.66 14.73 2.39
CA ARG A 171 9.44 15.52 2.63
C ARG A 171 8.29 14.68 3.14
N ILE A 172 8.43 14.13 4.33
CA ILE A 172 7.40 13.30 4.94
C ILE A 172 6.15 14.13 5.27
N LEU A 173 5.09 13.94 4.52
CA LEU A 173 3.84 14.70 4.65
C LEU A 173 4.12 16.23 4.68
N GLY A 174 3.53 16.94 5.65
CA GLY A 174 3.85 18.34 5.96
C GLY A 174 4.93 18.53 7.03
N LEU A 175 5.64 17.47 7.45
CA LEU A 175 6.58 17.47 8.57
C LEU A 175 8.02 17.78 8.15
N GLY A 176 8.31 17.77 6.86
CA GLY A 176 9.64 18.02 6.30
C GLY A 176 10.55 16.80 6.30
N ASP A 177 11.86 17.03 6.29
CA ASP A 177 12.88 15.98 6.20
C ASP A 177 12.96 15.16 7.49
N LEU A 178 12.58 13.91 7.42
CA LEU A 178 12.72 12.91 8.49
C LEU A 178 13.73 11.80 8.16
N GLY A 179 14.39 11.89 7.00
CA GLY A 179 15.41 10.94 6.58
C GLY A 179 14.95 9.50 6.67
N CYS A 180 15.81 8.63 7.20
CA CYS A 180 15.53 7.19 7.36
C CYS A 180 14.25 6.89 8.17
N GLN A 181 13.85 7.78 9.08
CA GLN A 181 12.63 7.60 9.88
C GLN A 181 11.34 7.71 9.05
N GLY A 182 11.43 8.18 7.81
CA GLY A 182 10.33 8.17 6.84
C GLY A 182 9.75 6.78 6.54
N MET A 183 10.42 5.69 6.92
CA MET A 183 9.97 4.29 6.69
C MET A 183 8.52 4.02 7.14
N GLY A 184 8.00 4.73 8.12
CA GLY A 184 6.61 4.58 8.55
C GLY A 184 5.60 4.83 7.44
N ILE A 185 5.91 5.70 6.46
CA ILE A 185 5.04 6.02 5.33
C ILE A 185 4.90 4.83 4.36
N PRO A 186 5.98 4.26 3.79
CA PRO A 186 5.87 3.05 2.97
C PRO A 186 5.14 1.90 3.66
N VAL A 187 5.42 1.66 4.94
CA VAL A 187 4.76 0.62 5.75
C VAL A 187 3.25 0.88 5.84
N GLY A 188 2.85 2.12 6.16
CA GLY A 188 1.45 2.51 6.21
C GLY A 188 0.76 2.37 4.85
N LYS A 189 1.35 2.90 3.78
CA LYS A 189 0.82 2.78 2.41
C LYS A 189 0.57 1.33 2.01
N LEU A 190 1.56 0.44 2.23
CA LEU A 190 1.41 -0.96 1.85
C LEU A 190 0.41 -1.71 2.72
N SER A 191 0.23 -1.31 3.97
CA SER A 191 -0.90 -1.80 4.78
C SER A 191 -2.25 -1.45 4.15
N LEU A 192 -2.38 -0.27 3.53
CA LEU A 192 -3.59 0.12 2.80
C LEU A 192 -3.74 -0.60 1.46
N TYR A 193 -2.65 -0.86 0.73
CA TYR A 193 -2.70 -1.72 -0.46
C TYR A 193 -3.32 -3.08 -0.15
N THR A 194 -2.97 -3.66 0.98
CA THR A 194 -3.53 -4.94 1.42
C THR A 194 -4.96 -4.80 1.94
N ALA A 195 -5.18 -3.91 2.90
CA ALA A 195 -6.49 -3.78 3.55
C ALA A 195 -7.58 -3.32 2.60
N LEU A 196 -7.30 -2.31 1.77
CA LEU A 196 -8.27 -1.64 0.90
C LEU A 196 -8.24 -2.19 -0.53
N GLY A 197 -7.06 -2.39 -1.10
CA GLY A 197 -6.85 -2.88 -2.45
C GLY A 197 -6.78 -4.40 -2.57
N GLY A 198 -6.58 -5.12 -1.47
CA GLY A 198 -6.51 -6.58 -1.48
C GLY A 198 -5.21 -7.16 -2.03
N VAL A 199 -4.16 -6.37 -2.24
CA VAL A 199 -2.84 -6.89 -2.59
C VAL A 199 -2.30 -7.69 -1.40
N ARG A 200 -1.80 -8.92 -1.63
CA ARG A 200 -1.31 -9.76 -0.53
C ARG A 200 -0.09 -9.16 0.18
N PRO A 201 0.00 -9.27 1.51
CA PRO A 201 1.10 -8.65 2.28
C PRO A 201 2.48 -9.10 1.84
N SER A 202 2.64 -10.39 1.52
CA SER A 202 3.92 -10.97 1.07
C SER A 202 4.38 -10.46 -0.31
N ALA A 203 3.50 -9.81 -1.07
CA ALA A 203 3.85 -9.18 -2.35
C ALA A 203 4.16 -7.68 -2.23
N CYS A 204 4.15 -7.16 -1.02
CA CYS A 204 4.39 -5.75 -0.69
C CYS A 204 5.78 -5.56 -0.08
N LEU A 205 6.53 -4.57 -0.55
CA LEU A 205 7.88 -4.28 -0.04
C LEU A 205 8.07 -2.79 0.25
N PRO A 206 8.08 -2.38 1.53
CA PRO A 206 8.42 -1.01 1.91
C PRO A 206 9.93 -0.78 1.80
N ILE A 207 10.34 0.36 1.23
CA ILE A 207 11.76 0.71 1.08
C ILE A 207 11.99 2.17 1.49
N THR A 208 13.07 2.39 2.21
CA THR A 208 13.63 3.72 2.45
C THR A 208 15.02 3.83 1.83
N ILE A 209 15.25 4.88 1.03
CA ILE A 209 16.56 5.24 0.48
C ILE A 209 17.17 6.28 1.40
N ASP A 210 18.14 5.86 2.21
CA ASP A 210 18.80 6.74 3.18
C ASP A 210 20.04 7.42 2.57
N VAL A 211 19.87 8.66 2.21
CA VAL A 211 20.95 9.52 1.69
C VAL A 211 21.40 10.58 2.71
N GLY A 212 21.03 10.41 3.97
CA GLY A 212 21.22 11.40 5.04
C GLY A 212 20.00 12.29 5.24
N THR A 213 20.12 13.28 6.09
CA THR A 213 19.06 14.24 6.40
C THR A 213 19.61 15.64 6.62
N ASN A 214 18.83 16.66 6.25
CA ASN A 214 19.14 18.07 6.56
C ASN A 214 18.48 18.54 7.87
N ASN A 215 17.80 17.66 8.58
CA ASN A 215 17.15 17.94 9.86
C ASN A 215 18.17 17.90 11.01
N GLU A 216 18.56 19.07 11.51
CA GLU A 216 19.52 19.20 12.61
C GLU A 216 19.07 18.50 13.89
N THR A 217 17.76 18.47 14.16
CA THR A 217 17.24 17.80 15.35
C THR A 217 17.54 16.31 15.27
N LEU A 218 17.31 15.69 14.11
CA LEU A 218 17.59 14.26 13.91
C LEU A 218 19.09 13.94 13.90
N LEU A 219 19.91 14.81 13.30
CA LEU A 219 21.36 14.61 13.30
C LEU A 219 21.95 14.56 14.73
N ASN A 220 21.29 15.23 15.69
CA ASN A 220 21.69 15.30 17.09
C ASN A 220 20.87 14.37 18.00
N ASP A 221 19.84 13.70 17.50
CA ASP A 221 19.01 12.76 18.26
C ASP A 221 19.76 11.43 18.46
N GLU A 222 19.94 11.00 19.71
CA GLU A 222 20.60 9.72 20.03
C GLU A 222 19.85 8.50 19.48
N TYR A 223 18.53 8.61 19.29
CA TYR A 223 17.67 7.53 18.76
C TYR A 223 17.52 7.55 17.24
N TYR A 224 18.13 8.52 16.53
CA TYR A 224 18.07 8.52 15.07
C TYR A 224 18.78 7.32 14.47
N ILE A 225 18.07 6.55 13.66
CA ILE A 225 18.52 5.26 13.11
C ILE A 225 19.11 5.35 11.70
N GLY A 226 19.10 6.52 11.07
CA GLY A 226 19.64 6.74 9.73
C GLY A 226 21.10 7.22 9.71
N LEU A 227 21.58 7.54 8.51
CA LEU A 227 22.90 8.13 8.31
C LEU A 227 22.98 9.51 8.95
N ARG A 228 23.92 9.68 9.90
CA ARG A 228 24.16 10.96 10.58
C ARG A 228 25.08 11.86 9.75
N GLN A 229 24.55 12.27 8.60
CA GLN A 229 25.22 13.18 7.68
C GLN A 229 24.20 14.04 6.96
N ARG A 230 24.66 15.16 6.39
CA ARG A 230 23.86 15.97 5.48
C ARG A 230 23.44 15.13 4.28
N ARG A 231 22.24 15.42 3.78
CA ARG A 231 21.64 14.75 2.62
C ARG A 231 22.54 14.90 1.39
N ALA A 232 22.87 13.77 0.76
CA ALA A 232 23.54 13.79 -0.52
C ALA A 232 22.59 14.29 -1.61
N THR A 233 23.12 15.02 -2.56
CA THR A 233 22.39 15.61 -3.68
C THR A 233 23.18 15.43 -4.98
N GLY A 234 22.60 15.84 -6.12
CA GLY A 234 23.27 15.80 -7.41
C GLY A 234 23.58 14.37 -7.88
N GLU A 235 24.78 14.18 -8.42
CA GLU A 235 25.18 12.93 -9.07
C GLU A 235 25.17 11.73 -8.11
N GLU A 236 25.69 11.89 -6.92
CA GLU A 236 25.74 10.82 -5.92
C GLU A 236 24.36 10.28 -5.56
N TYR A 237 23.38 11.17 -5.39
CA TYR A 237 21.98 10.83 -5.18
C TYR A 237 21.38 10.08 -6.38
N HIS A 238 21.57 10.65 -7.56
CA HIS A 238 20.98 10.08 -8.79
C HIS A 238 21.58 8.74 -9.18
N GLU A 239 22.85 8.50 -8.91
CA GLU A 239 23.49 7.20 -9.15
C GLU A 239 22.94 6.11 -8.24
N LEU A 240 22.70 6.39 -6.95
CA LEU A 240 22.08 5.43 -6.04
C LEU A 240 20.65 5.09 -6.47
N LEU A 241 19.84 6.10 -6.82
CA LEU A 241 18.47 5.89 -7.34
C LEU A 241 18.49 5.09 -8.64
N GLN A 242 19.44 5.36 -9.55
CA GLN A 242 19.57 4.61 -10.81
C GLN A 242 19.95 3.15 -10.55
N GLU A 243 20.88 2.91 -9.63
CA GLU A 243 21.25 1.55 -9.23
C GLU A 243 20.06 0.82 -8.61
N PHE A 244 19.31 1.49 -7.72
CA PHE A 244 18.11 0.95 -7.12
C PHE A 244 17.07 0.53 -8.18
N MET A 245 16.71 1.41 -9.10
CA MET A 245 15.71 1.12 -10.13
C MET A 245 16.15 -0.02 -11.05
N ASN A 246 17.44 -0.06 -11.42
CA ASN A 246 18.01 -1.17 -12.19
C ASN A 246 17.96 -2.49 -11.41
N ALA A 247 18.30 -2.46 -10.14
CA ALA A 247 18.30 -3.63 -9.25
C ALA A 247 16.89 -4.18 -9.02
N VAL A 248 15.89 -3.30 -8.86
CA VAL A 248 14.47 -3.67 -8.76
C VAL A 248 14.03 -4.43 -10.01
N LYS A 249 14.29 -3.87 -11.20
CA LYS A 249 13.95 -4.51 -12.48
C LYS A 249 14.66 -5.86 -12.65
N GLN A 250 15.92 -5.96 -12.24
CA GLN A 250 16.71 -7.19 -12.33
C GLN A 250 16.23 -8.26 -11.34
N ASN A 251 15.83 -7.88 -10.10
CA ASN A 251 15.47 -8.82 -9.04
C ASN A 251 14.00 -9.26 -9.11
N TYR A 252 13.09 -8.33 -9.41
CA TYR A 252 11.64 -8.56 -9.36
C TYR A 252 10.96 -8.50 -10.74
N GLY A 253 11.69 -8.11 -11.78
CA GLY A 253 11.16 -8.02 -13.16
C GLY A 253 10.51 -6.68 -13.49
N GLU A 254 9.91 -6.62 -14.69
CA GLU A 254 9.36 -5.38 -15.25
C GLU A 254 7.93 -5.06 -14.79
N LYS A 255 7.26 -6.02 -14.15
CA LYS A 255 5.86 -5.92 -13.74
C LYS A 255 5.68 -5.53 -12.27
N VAL A 256 6.77 -5.24 -11.54
CA VAL A 256 6.68 -4.72 -10.19
C VAL A 256 6.31 -3.24 -10.24
N LEU A 257 5.22 -2.89 -9.58
CA LEU A 257 4.81 -1.49 -9.45
C LEU A 257 5.68 -0.80 -8.41
N VAL A 258 6.35 0.28 -8.80
CA VAL A 258 7.11 1.14 -7.88
C VAL A 258 6.35 2.44 -7.69
N GLN A 259 5.90 2.69 -6.46
CA GLN A 259 5.29 3.95 -6.06
C GLN A 259 6.34 4.83 -5.39
N PHE A 260 6.60 5.99 -5.97
CA PHE A 260 7.34 7.06 -5.30
C PHE A 260 6.42 7.77 -4.31
N GLU A 261 6.93 8.01 -3.09
CA GLU A 261 6.15 8.56 -1.98
C GLU A 261 6.98 9.51 -1.13
N ASP A 262 6.46 10.69 -0.85
CA ASP A 262 7.07 11.69 0.03
C ASP A 262 8.53 12.07 -0.35
N PHE A 263 8.80 12.19 -1.65
CA PHE A 263 10.00 12.84 -2.18
C PHE A 263 9.80 14.36 -2.19
N ALA A 264 10.88 15.13 -2.11
CA ALA A 264 10.76 16.57 -2.29
C ALA A 264 10.50 16.94 -3.76
N ASN A 265 9.78 18.04 -4.00
CA ASN A 265 9.32 18.46 -5.33
C ASN A 265 10.40 18.39 -6.41
N HIS A 266 11.63 18.87 -6.11
CA HIS A 266 12.73 18.90 -7.08
C HIS A 266 13.20 17.50 -7.49
N ASN A 267 12.99 16.47 -6.66
CA ASN A 267 13.29 15.08 -7.00
C ASN A 267 12.07 14.36 -7.57
N ALA A 268 10.88 14.62 -7.03
CA ALA A 268 9.65 13.88 -7.37
C ALA A 268 9.32 13.95 -8.87
N PHE A 269 9.29 15.16 -9.46
CA PHE A 269 9.01 15.34 -10.89
C PHE A 269 10.10 14.75 -11.79
N ASP A 270 11.37 14.97 -11.45
CA ASP A 270 12.50 14.46 -12.23
C ASP A 270 12.53 12.92 -12.23
N LEU A 271 12.30 12.29 -11.08
CA LEU A 271 12.25 10.83 -10.96
C LEU A 271 11.08 10.25 -11.74
N LEU A 272 9.90 10.86 -11.64
CA LEU A 272 8.72 10.43 -12.39
C LEU A 272 8.98 10.55 -13.91
N ALA A 273 9.45 11.70 -14.39
CA ALA A 273 9.76 11.93 -15.79
C ALA A 273 10.83 10.96 -16.33
N LYS A 274 11.85 10.67 -15.51
CA LYS A 274 12.96 9.78 -15.87
C LYS A 274 12.52 8.33 -16.00
N TYR A 275 11.73 7.83 -15.04
CA TYR A 275 11.45 6.39 -14.94
C TYR A 275 10.11 5.94 -15.53
N SER A 276 9.14 6.83 -15.73
CA SER A 276 7.82 6.47 -16.28
C SER A 276 7.87 5.75 -17.64
N LYS A 277 8.88 6.04 -18.46
CA LYS A 277 9.06 5.43 -19.80
C LYS A 277 9.76 4.07 -19.78
N SER A 278 10.47 3.73 -18.71
CA SER A 278 11.34 2.54 -18.63
C SER A 278 10.93 1.53 -17.55
N HIS A 279 10.15 1.95 -16.57
CA HIS A 279 9.69 1.14 -15.43
C HIS A 279 8.18 1.30 -15.22
N LEU A 280 7.59 0.38 -14.49
CA LEU A 280 6.20 0.48 -14.04
C LEU A 280 6.19 1.33 -12.76
N VAL A 281 6.05 2.63 -12.90
CA VAL A 281 6.14 3.60 -11.78
C VAL A 281 5.01 4.62 -11.83
N PHE A 282 4.66 5.14 -10.67
CA PHE A 282 3.91 6.38 -10.51
C PHE A 282 4.33 7.08 -9.22
N ASN A 283 3.99 8.37 -9.10
CA ASN A 283 4.14 9.15 -7.88
C ASN A 283 2.76 9.44 -7.30
N ASP A 284 2.50 9.01 -6.06
CA ASP A 284 1.19 9.13 -5.45
C ASP A 284 0.86 10.55 -4.98
N ASP A 285 1.87 11.34 -4.59
CA ASP A 285 1.70 12.74 -4.19
C ASP A 285 1.31 13.64 -5.38
N ILE A 286 1.81 13.31 -6.58
CA ILE A 286 1.47 13.99 -7.83
C ILE A 286 0.22 13.38 -8.46
N GLN A 287 0.27 12.11 -8.86
CA GLN A 287 -0.70 11.46 -9.72
C GLN A 287 -1.88 10.86 -8.94
N GLY A 288 -1.63 10.20 -7.80
CA GLY A 288 -2.71 9.64 -6.97
C GLY A 288 -3.55 10.73 -6.34
N THR A 289 -2.91 11.80 -5.85
CA THR A 289 -3.59 12.97 -5.31
C THR A 289 -4.40 13.71 -6.39
N ALA A 290 -3.83 13.86 -7.59
CA ALA A 290 -4.56 14.42 -8.73
C ALA A 290 -5.81 13.60 -9.06
N SER A 291 -5.67 12.27 -9.10
CA SER A 291 -6.79 11.37 -9.41
C SER A 291 -7.93 11.45 -8.41
N VAL A 292 -7.65 11.49 -7.09
CA VAL A 292 -8.72 11.58 -6.09
C VAL A 292 -9.41 12.94 -6.12
N VAL A 293 -8.67 14.01 -6.36
CA VAL A 293 -9.27 15.36 -6.49
C VAL A 293 -10.15 15.45 -7.73
N LEU A 294 -9.69 14.97 -8.87
CA LEU A 294 -10.48 14.92 -10.10
C LEU A 294 -11.75 14.09 -9.90
N ALA A 295 -11.70 12.96 -9.22
CA ALA A 295 -12.87 12.16 -8.90
C ALA A 295 -13.91 12.95 -8.10
N GLY A 296 -13.47 13.67 -7.07
CA GLY A 296 -14.36 14.56 -6.29
C GLY A 296 -14.98 15.67 -7.12
N LEU A 297 -14.23 16.23 -8.06
CA LEU A 297 -14.72 17.23 -9.00
C LEU A 297 -15.80 16.67 -9.93
N LEU A 298 -15.51 15.53 -10.55
CA LEU A 298 -16.48 14.87 -11.44
C LEU A 298 -17.77 14.52 -10.69
N ALA A 299 -17.65 14.06 -9.44
CA ALA A 299 -18.81 13.82 -8.58
C ALA A 299 -19.59 15.13 -8.25
N ALA A 300 -18.88 16.21 -7.92
CA ALA A 300 -19.49 17.51 -7.65
C ALA A 300 -20.23 18.07 -8.88
N LEU A 301 -19.66 17.95 -10.07
CA LEU A 301 -20.29 18.38 -11.32
C LEU A 301 -21.59 17.62 -11.63
N ARG A 302 -21.71 16.37 -11.22
CA ARG A 302 -22.97 15.63 -11.32
C ARG A 302 -24.08 16.23 -10.46
N MET A 303 -23.73 16.94 -9.37
CA MET A 303 -24.72 17.64 -8.51
C MET A 303 -25.10 18.99 -9.07
N ILE A 304 -24.13 19.80 -9.52
CA ILE A 304 -24.36 21.19 -9.90
C ILE A 304 -24.68 21.36 -11.38
N GLY A 305 -24.42 20.35 -12.21
CA GLY A 305 -24.55 20.40 -13.66
C GLY A 305 -23.38 21.17 -14.33
N GLY A 306 -23.30 21.08 -15.64
CA GLY A 306 -22.21 21.66 -16.44
C GLY A 306 -21.01 20.75 -16.56
N GLY A 307 -20.03 21.15 -17.36
CA GLY A 307 -18.79 20.43 -17.58
C GLY A 307 -17.60 21.08 -16.87
N LEU A 308 -16.51 20.35 -16.80
CA LEU A 308 -15.24 20.85 -16.30
C LEU A 308 -14.77 22.10 -17.08
N VAL A 309 -15.03 22.19 -18.37
CA VAL A 309 -14.65 23.32 -19.23
C VAL A 309 -15.38 24.62 -18.93
N ASP A 310 -16.54 24.55 -18.25
CA ASP A 310 -17.41 25.71 -17.97
C ASP A 310 -16.98 26.48 -16.72
N GLN A 311 -15.99 26.02 -16.02
CA GLN A 311 -15.59 26.53 -14.71
C GLN A 311 -14.22 27.25 -14.73
N THR A 312 -13.89 28.03 -13.69
CA THR A 312 -12.61 28.71 -13.51
C THR A 312 -11.91 28.22 -12.25
N TYR A 313 -10.61 28.04 -12.29
CA TYR A 313 -9.78 27.41 -11.24
C TYR A 313 -8.80 28.36 -10.60
N LEU A 314 -8.74 28.34 -9.28
CA LEU A 314 -7.69 28.96 -8.52
C LEU A 314 -6.92 27.90 -7.72
N PHE A 315 -5.63 27.78 -8.00
CA PHE A 315 -4.72 26.97 -7.19
C PHE A 315 -3.98 27.84 -6.20
N LEU A 316 -4.11 27.52 -4.92
CA LEU A 316 -3.32 28.16 -3.87
C LEU A 316 -2.18 27.21 -3.48
N GLY A 317 -1.04 27.41 -4.12
CA GLY A 317 0.16 26.57 -3.99
C GLY A 317 0.49 25.80 -5.27
N ALA A 318 1.80 25.57 -5.49
CA ALA A 318 2.35 24.89 -6.65
C ALA A 318 3.34 23.78 -6.23
N GLY A 319 2.95 23.00 -5.19
CA GLY A 319 3.64 21.79 -4.80
C GLY A 319 3.23 20.59 -5.66
N GLU A 320 3.67 19.40 -5.31
CA GLU A 320 3.40 18.15 -6.04
C GLU A 320 1.91 17.93 -6.29
N ALA A 321 1.10 18.01 -5.24
CA ALA A 321 -0.35 17.88 -5.34
C ALA A 321 -0.97 18.96 -6.22
N GLY A 322 -0.68 20.24 -5.98
CA GLY A 322 -1.24 21.36 -6.74
C GLY A 322 -0.90 21.30 -8.22
N THR A 323 0.34 20.98 -8.56
CA THR A 323 0.80 20.84 -9.95
C THR A 323 0.20 19.62 -10.62
N GLY A 324 0.22 18.45 -9.97
CA GLY A 324 -0.38 17.22 -10.50
C GLY A 324 -1.89 17.34 -10.72
N ILE A 325 -2.61 18.00 -9.78
CA ILE A 325 -4.05 18.32 -9.95
C ILE A 325 -4.27 19.23 -11.16
N ALA A 326 -3.45 20.29 -11.31
CA ALA A 326 -3.57 21.22 -12.42
C ALA A 326 -3.29 20.55 -13.77
N GLU A 327 -2.27 19.69 -13.85
CA GLU A 327 -1.94 18.89 -15.04
C GLU A 327 -3.08 17.95 -15.43
N LEU A 328 -3.61 17.19 -14.47
CA LEU A 328 -4.72 16.25 -14.73
C LEU A 328 -6.02 16.99 -15.08
N ILE A 329 -6.30 18.13 -14.45
CA ILE A 329 -7.46 18.99 -14.77
C ILE A 329 -7.26 19.72 -16.09
N ALA A 330 -6.05 20.08 -16.50
CA ALA A 330 -5.80 20.69 -17.82
C ALA A 330 -6.14 19.76 -18.97
N LEU A 331 -6.23 18.47 -18.74
CA LEU A 331 -6.87 17.52 -19.65
C LEU A 331 -8.40 17.71 -19.65
N GLU A 332 -9.00 18.15 -18.55
CA GLU A 332 -10.42 18.59 -18.40
C GLU A 332 -10.50 19.63 -17.25
N LYS A 333 -11.27 20.70 -17.29
CA LYS A 333 -11.23 21.81 -16.32
C LYS A 333 -12.25 21.74 -15.17
N THR A 334 -11.92 22.19 -14.01
CA THR A 334 -12.37 22.98 -12.87
C THR A 334 -12.98 22.47 -11.57
N PHE A 335 -13.00 23.20 -10.47
CA PHE A 335 -12.83 22.97 -9.08
C PHE A 335 -13.69 23.72 -8.01
N VAL A 336 -13.90 23.18 -6.79
CA VAL A 336 -14.08 23.78 -5.44
C VAL A 336 -13.63 22.81 -4.32
N PRO A 337 -12.93 23.24 -3.21
CA PRO A 337 -12.18 22.37 -2.32
C PRO A 337 -12.93 21.72 -1.15
N GLY A 338 -12.52 20.50 -0.86
CA GLY A 338 -12.59 19.76 0.39
C GLY A 338 -11.29 18.98 0.56
N GLN A 339 -11.03 18.35 1.71
CA GLN A 339 -9.90 17.43 1.83
C GLN A 339 -10.24 16.12 1.12
N SER A 340 -9.42 15.73 0.16
CA SER A 340 -9.44 14.42 -0.50
C SER A 340 -8.19 13.64 -0.14
N ASN A 341 -8.36 12.39 0.31
CA ASN A 341 -7.21 11.53 0.60
C ASN A 341 -7.05 10.47 -0.50
N ASN A 342 -5.82 10.33 -1.02
CA ASN A 342 -5.48 9.41 -2.08
C ASN A 342 -5.73 7.92 -1.73
N ALA A 343 -5.95 7.56 -0.47
CA ALA A 343 -6.36 6.23 -0.04
C ALA A 343 -7.67 5.73 -0.69
N TYR A 344 -8.49 6.60 -1.25
CA TYR A 344 -9.61 6.21 -2.10
C TYR A 344 -9.19 5.61 -3.44
N VAL A 345 -8.03 5.99 -3.98
CA VAL A 345 -7.64 5.68 -5.36
C VAL A 345 -6.50 4.66 -5.42
N PHE A 346 -5.34 4.95 -4.79
CA PHE A 346 -4.13 4.17 -5.04
C PHE A 346 -4.27 2.66 -4.75
N PRO A 347 -5.04 2.18 -3.74
CA PRO A 347 -5.14 0.75 -3.50
C PRO A 347 -5.85 0.03 -4.65
N GLY A 348 -6.96 0.59 -5.15
CA GLY A 348 -7.69 0.07 -6.30
C GLY A 348 -6.91 0.23 -7.60
N PHE A 349 -6.25 1.36 -7.80
CA PHE A 349 -5.36 1.60 -8.94
C PHE A 349 -4.25 0.54 -9.00
N GLY A 350 -3.51 0.34 -7.91
CA GLY A 350 -2.45 -0.65 -7.84
C GLY A 350 -2.95 -2.09 -8.05
N LEU A 351 -4.10 -2.45 -7.49
CA LEU A 351 -4.73 -3.73 -7.78
C LEU A 351 -5.00 -3.88 -9.28
N GLY A 352 -5.56 -2.86 -9.94
CA GLY A 352 -5.85 -2.88 -11.38
C GLY A 352 -4.59 -3.08 -12.24
N VAL A 353 -3.49 -2.41 -11.87
CA VAL A 353 -2.17 -2.57 -12.49
C VAL A 353 -1.66 -4.01 -12.31
N VAL A 354 -1.75 -4.56 -11.10
CA VAL A 354 -1.29 -5.92 -10.76
C VAL A 354 -2.11 -6.98 -11.50
N ILE A 355 -3.44 -6.92 -11.46
CA ILE A 355 -4.30 -7.96 -12.06
C ILE A 355 -4.30 -7.94 -13.59
N SER A 356 -4.04 -6.81 -14.22
CA SER A 356 -3.85 -6.72 -15.67
C SER A 356 -2.44 -7.13 -16.11
N GLY A 357 -1.48 -7.18 -15.18
CA GLY A 357 -0.07 -7.34 -15.48
C GLY A 357 0.45 -6.20 -16.35
N ALA A 358 0.02 -4.98 -16.08
CA ALA A 358 0.43 -3.81 -16.84
C ALA A 358 1.95 -3.64 -16.81
N ILE A 359 2.51 -3.16 -17.92
CA ILE A 359 3.97 -2.95 -18.06
C ILE A 359 4.38 -1.49 -17.89
N ARG A 360 3.42 -0.57 -17.93
CA ARG A 360 3.60 0.89 -17.71
C ARG A 360 2.33 1.47 -17.11
N VAL A 361 2.48 2.57 -16.38
CA VAL A 361 1.38 3.46 -16.01
C VAL A 361 1.19 4.49 -17.12
N HIS A 362 -0.05 4.74 -17.51
CA HIS A 362 -0.46 5.78 -18.45
C HIS A 362 -1.49 6.68 -17.79
N ASP A 363 -1.51 7.97 -18.13
CA ASP A 363 -2.41 8.95 -17.51
C ASP A 363 -3.89 8.60 -17.70
N ASP A 364 -4.26 7.99 -18.85
CA ASP A 364 -5.61 7.47 -19.05
C ASP A 364 -6.04 6.40 -18.03
N MET A 365 -5.09 5.68 -17.43
CA MET A 365 -5.40 4.71 -16.38
C MET A 365 -5.73 5.43 -15.06
N LEU A 366 -5.06 6.56 -14.79
CA LEU A 366 -5.35 7.43 -13.65
C LEU A 366 -6.69 8.14 -13.84
N LEU A 367 -6.98 8.62 -15.05
CA LEU A 367 -8.28 9.18 -15.40
C LEU A 367 -9.39 8.15 -15.20
N ALA A 368 -9.23 6.93 -15.69
CA ALA A 368 -10.19 5.85 -15.50
C ALA A 368 -10.43 5.52 -14.00
N ALA A 369 -9.41 5.65 -13.17
CA ALA A 369 -9.54 5.50 -11.71
C ALA A 369 -10.37 6.64 -11.10
N SER A 370 -10.16 7.88 -11.56
CA SER A 370 -10.92 9.06 -11.12
C SER A 370 -12.41 8.95 -11.49
N GLU A 371 -12.67 8.58 -12.74
CA GLU A 371 -14.04 8.36 -13.25
C GLU A 371 -14.75 7.25 -12.47
N ALA A 372 -14.06 6.11 -12.24
CA ALA A 372 -14.61 5.01 -11.46
C ALA A 372 -14.99 5.42 -10.04
N LEU A 373 -14.13 6.16 -9.35
CA LEU A 373 -14.43 6.66 -8.01
C LEU A 373 -15.60 7.64 -8.02
N ALA A 374 -15.66 8.54 -9.00
CA ALA A 374 -16.75 9.51 -9.14
C ALA A 374 -18.11 8.81 -9.39
N GLU A 375 -18.13 7.72 -10.17
CA GLU A 375 -19.33 6.91 -10.43
C GLU A 375 -19.90 6.26 -9.17
N GLU A 376 -19.07 5.93 -8.19
CA GLU A 376 -19.47 5.30 -6.92
C GLU A 376 -20.23 6.26 -5.97
N ALA A 377 -20.14 7.58 -6.19
CA ALA A 377 -20.94 8.56 -5.43
C ALA A 377 -22.40 8.52 -5.88
N THR A 378 -23.30 8.16 -4.96
CA THR A 378 -24.73 8.01 -5.20
C THR A 378 -25.52 9.28 -4.88
N GLN A 379 -26.80 9.38 -5.33
CA GLN A 379 -27.69 10.47 -4.95
C GLN A 379 -27.87 10.56 -3.42
N GLU A 380 -27.91 9.43 -2.71
CA GLU A 380 -27.98 9.43 -1.25
C GLU A 380 -26.75 10.07 -0.61
N ASN A 381 -25.55 9.90 -1.22
CA ASN A 381 -24.34 10.58 -0.76
C ASN A 381 -24.46 12.08 -1.00
N PHE A 382 -24.93 12.50 -2.18
CA PHE A 382 -25.12 13.90 -2.53
C PHE A 382 -26.15 14.58 -1.61
N ASP A 383 -27.25 13.92 -1.28
CA ASP A 383 -28.28 14.43 -0.37
C ASP A 383 -27.71 14.66 1.05
N LYS A 384 -26.63 13.96 1.41
CA LYS A 384 -25.87 14.14 2.66
C LYS A 384 -24.71 15.15 2.53
N GLY A 385 -24.53 15.79 1.37
CA GLY A 385 -23.42 16.69 1.10
C GLY A 385 -22.07 16.01 0.89
N LEU A 386 -22.06 14.71 0.58
CA LEU A 386 -20.85 13.92 0.35
C LEU A 386 -20.59 13.77 -1.16
N ILE A 387 -19.40 14.15 -1.60
CA ILE A 387 -18.93 13.94 -2.99
C ILE A 387 -18.11 12.66 -3.16
N PHE A 388 -17.80 11.97 -2.08
CA PHE A 388 -17.19 10.65 -2.07
C PHE A 388 -18.13 9.63 -1.42
N PRO A 389 -18.07 8.35 -1.85
CA PRO A 389 -18.81 7.28 -1.21
C PRO A 389 -18.28 6.99 0.21
N PRO A 390 -19.09 6.35 1.10
CA PRO A 390 -18.65 5.96 2.43
C PRO A 390 -17.42 5.06 2.39
N PHE A 391 -16.44 5.32 3.25
CA PHE A 391 -15.18 4.56 3.31
C PHE A 391 -15.37 3.12 3.76
N THR A 392 -16.45 2.79 4.43
CA THR A 392 -16.85 1.42 4.79
C THR A 392 -16.97 0.48 3.57
N ASN A 393 -17.24 1.04 2.38
CA ASN A 393 -17.35 0.28 1.14
C ASN A 393 -16.04 0.23 0.33
N ILE A 394 -14.93 0.70 0.90
CA ILE A 394 -13.69 0.95 0.16
C ILE A 394 -13.16 -0.26 -0.62
N ARG A 395 -13.32 -1.49 -0.13
CA ARG A 395 -12.88 -2.67 -0.86
C ARG A 395 -13.68 -2.92 -2.16
N LYS A 396 -15.00 -2.66 -2.15
CA LYS A 396 -15.82 -2.72 -3.36
C LYS A 396 -15.45 -1.61 -4.32
N ILE A 397 -15.25 -0.39 -3.80
CA ILE A 397 -14.79 0.77 -4.56
C ILE A 397 -13.44 0.45 -5.21
N SER A 398 -12.50 -0.12 -4.44
CA SER A 398 -11.18 -0.54 -4.95
C SER A 398 -11.30 -1.61 -6.06
N ALA A 399 -12.24 -2.55 -5.96
CA ALA A 399 -12.48 -3.53 -7.01
C ALA A 399 -13.04 -2.91 -8.29
N SER A 400 -13.96 -1.94 -8.16
CA SER A 400 -14.50 -1.16 -9.28
C SER A 400 -13.41 -0.34 -9.97
N ILE A 401 -12.60 0.40 -9.19
CA ILE A 401 -11.44 1.14 -9.71
C ILE A 401 -10.47 0.18 -10.42
N ALA A 402 -10.13 -0.94 -9.78
CA ALA A 402 -9.21 -1.92 -10.36
C ALA A 402 -9.71 -2.47 -11.70
N ALA A 403 -11.01 -2.72 -11.81
CA ALA A 403 -11.63 -3.20 -13.05
C ALA A 403 -11.51 -2.17 -14.19
N LYS A 404 -11.79 -0.89 -13.91
CA LYS A 404 -11.68 0.21 -14.90
C LYS A 404 -10.23 0.45 -15.31
N VAL A 405 -9.30 0.46 -14.34
CA VAL A 405 -7.86 0.58 -14.61
C VAL A 405 -7.34 -0.58 -15.44
N ALA A 406 -7.72 -1.81 -15.08
CA ALA A 406 -7.35 -3.00 -15.86
C ALA A 406 -7.94 -2.95 -17.28
N ALA A 407 -9.22 -2.58 -17.44
CA ALA A 407 -9.84 -2.40 -18.74
C ALA A 407 -9.04 -1.43 -19.62
N LYS A 408 -8.70 -0.25 -19.05
CA LYS A 408 -7.89 0.74 -19.76
C LYS A 408 -6.50 0.21 -20.13
N ALA A 409 -5.85 -0.56 -19.25
CA ALA A 409 -4.57 -1.21 -19.56
C ALA A 409 -4.67 -2.18 -20.75
N TYR A 410 -5.76 -2.97 -20.84
CA TYR A 410 -6.04 -3.82 -21.99
C TYR A 410 -6.28 -2.99 -23.28
N ASP A 411 -7.09 -1.94 -23.18
CA ASP A 411 -7.44 -1.10 -24.33
C ASP A 411 -6.21 -0.37 -24.91
N LEU A 412 -5.26 0.00 -24.05
CA LEU A 412 -3.99 0.62 -24.42
C LEU A 412 -2.92 -0.39 -24.89
N GLY A 413 -3.19 -1.69 -24.82
CA GLY A 413 -2.21 -2.73 -25.15
C GLY A 413 -1.07 -2.83 -24.13
N LEU A 414 -1.26 -2.33 -22.93
CA LEU A 414 -0.28 -2.36 -21.83
C LEU A 414 -0.42 -3.59 -20.94
N ALA A 415 -1.57 -4.29 -20.99
CA ALA A 415 -1.82 -5.47 -20.20
C ALA A 415 -1.09 -6.69 -20.77
N SER A 416 -0.46 -7.48 -19.91
CA SER A 416 0.26 -8.70 -20.28
C SER A 416 -0.42 -9.99 -19.85
N ARG A 417 -1.47 -9.93 -19.03
CA ARG A 417 -2.26 -11.11 -18.64
C ARG A 417 -3.37 -11.34 -19.64
N LEU A 418 -3.22 -12.37 -20.45
CA LEU A 418 -4.16 -12.75 -21.50
C LEU A 418 -4.71 -14.15 -21.27
N PRO A 419 -5.98 -14.43 -21.65
CA PRO A 419 -6.95 -13.52 -22.25
C PRO A 419 -7.50 -12.49 -21.24
N ARG A 420 -8.06 -11.38 -21.75
CA ARG A 420 -8.82 -10.42 -20.92
C ARG A 420 -9.99 -11.13 -20.27
N PRO A 421 -10.17 -11.02 -18.93
CA PRO A 421 -11.35 -11.57 -18.25
C PRO A 421 -12.65 -10.90 -18.73
N ASP A 422 -13.74 -11.69 -18.85
CA ASP A 422 -15.05 -11.20 -19.30
C ASP A 422 -15.67 -10.21 -18.29
N ASP A 423 -15.52 -10.50 -16.99
CA ASP A 423 -16.03 -9.67 -15.88
C ASP A 423 -14.84 -9.24 -14.99
N LEU A 424 -14.33 -8.05 -15.28
CA LEU A 424 -13.15 -7.51 -14.57
C LEU A 424 -13.44 -7.14 -13.11
N VAL A 425 -14.69 -6.82 -12.74
CA VAL A 425 -15.04 -6.54 -11.34
C VAL A 425 -14.98 -7.81 -10.51
N LYS A 426 -15.66 -8.88 -10.96
CA LYS A 426 -15.57 -10.17 -10.28
C LYS A 426 -14.17 -10.72 -10.25
N TYR A 427 -13.40 -10.50 -11.33
CA TYR A 427 -12.00 -10.89 -11.37
C TYR A 427 -11.19 -10.15 -10.33
N ALA A 428 -11.34 -8.82 -10.22
CA ALA A 428 -10.67 -8.01 -9.20
C ALA A 428 -11.04 -8.48 -7.78
N GLU A 429 -12.34 -8.69 -7.50
CA GLU A 429 -12.79 -9.20 -6.21
C GLU A 429 -12.18 -10.58 -5.88
N SER A 430 -12.08 -11.48 -6.86
CA SER A 430 -11.47 -12.80 -6.67
C SER A 430 -9.96 -12.76 -6.41
N CYS A 431 -9.29 -11.68 -6.82
CA CYS A 431 -7.87 -11.47 -6.61
C CYS A 431 -7.55 -10.82 -5.26
N MET A 432 -8.54 -10.32 -4.54
CA MET A 432 -8.31 -9.63 -3.28
C MET A 432 -7.95 -10.58 -2.14
N TYR A 433 -6.87 -10.26 -1.45
CA TYR A 433 -6.46 -10.94 -0.22
C TYR A 433 -7.58 -11.02 0.81
N THR A 434 -7.73 -12.18 1.43
CA THR A 434 -8.65 -12.40 2.55
C THR A 434 -7.89 -12.68 3.86
N PRO A 435 -8.17 -11.93 4.93
CA PRO A 435 -7.51 -12.10 6.22
C PRO A 435 -8.11 -13.23 7.07
N LEU A 436 -9.06 -13.99 6.54
CA LEU A 436 -9.72 -15.04 7.32
C LEU A 436 -8.75 -16.19 7.63
N TYR A 437 -8.82 -16.70 8.85
CA TYR A 437 -8.07 -17.91 9.21
C TYR A 437 -8.57 -19.11 8.40
N ARG A 438 -7.62 -19.94 8.00
CA ARG A 438 -7.88 -21.19 7.29
C ARG A 438 -7.42 -22.37 8.11
N SER A 439 -8.01 -23.53 7.86
CA SER A 439 -7.57 -24.78 8.50
C SER A 439 -6.24 -25.23 7.90
N TYR A 440 -5.27 -25.51 8.77
CA TYR A 440 -4.01 -26.15 8.39
C TYR A 440 -4.18 -27.66 8.48
N ARG A 441 -3.63 -28.39 7.52
CA ARG A 441 -3.65 -29.86 7.45
C ARG A 441 -2.28 -30.42 7.77
#